data_d03ae253bfa80c808af0409377312520
#
_entry.id   d03ae253bfa80c808af0409377312520
#
_cell.length_a   1.000
_cell.length_b   1.000
_cell.length_c   1.000
_cell.angle_alpha   90.00
_cell.angle_beta   90.00
_cell.angle_gamma   90.00
#
_symmetry.space_group_name_H-M   'P 1'
#
loop_
_entity.id
_entity.type
_entity.pdbx_description
1 polymer ?
#
loop_
_entity_poly.entity_id
_entity_poly.type
_entity_poly.pdbx_seq_one_letter_code
_entity_poly.pdbx_strand_id
1 'polypeptide(L)'
;MEKKLIIIDGNSIINRAFYALPEMNNKEGLKTNAIYGFTTMLFKMIDIYKPTHISVAFDRKAPTFRHLEYKDYKAGRKGMPDELAEQLQPLKDLLDKFRINRLEIDGYEADDIIGTVSKKAEENGYKVYIVTGDKDAIQLASDNTTTLITKKGVGEVEEYNFNSVIEKYEMTPTQFIDLKGLMGDKSDNIPGVPGIGEKTGIKLIKEFSSIENLIENTDKLKGSVKKKIEENKEIAIQSKRLATIIRDVPIEVDLDSMIFGDYDKDELLDKFRYFGFTSLLSRLVDLVDSDDTEHVEEKIEILKLKDIEKFIDEVNKKGQVILKTVRGQGNILEKNIIYIFISVDGEKIYYVDSNEVSKLDSIFSNNEIKKYGYNLKDDYISLKPYNINLENMYFDITIAEYLIDSTSSTSYDCSAIAMKYLSKKVKSKEELLGKGVKSKNYEDLEFEDLAEYMGQIICTVKETVPMMERSLMDMSMDGLFYHVEMPLVEVLGHMEYEGIKVDKSILDELSVEFKEIIATLEKEIYELSGEPFNINSPKQLGVILFEKLELPIIKKTKTGYST
;
A
#
# COMPACT_ATOMS: atom_id res chain seq x y z
N MET A 1 13.33 -26.90 7.06
CA MET A 1 12.18 -26.01 6.85
C MET A 1 11.15 -26.66 5.94
N GLU A 2 9.87 -26.40 6.15
CA GLU A 2 8.81 -26.84 5.24
C GLU A 2 8.95 -26.09 3.91
N LYS A 3 9.00 -26.82 2.78
CA LYS A 3 9.11 -26.19 1.46
C LYS A 3 7.75 -25.64 1.04
N LYS A 4 7.67 -24.33 0.82
CA LYS A 4 6.45 -23.61 0.42
C LYS A 4 6.67 -22.89 -0.89
N LEU A 5 5.83 -23.17 -1.88
CA LEU A 5 5.86 -22.51 -3.19
C LEU A 5 4.63 -21.63 -3.36
N ILE A 6 4.84 -20.37 -3.69
CA ILE A 6 3.78 -19.49 -4.20
C ILE A 6 3.88 -19.45 -5.72
N ILE A 7 2.76 -19.71 -6.40
CA ILE A 7 2.63 -19.55 -7.85
C ILE A 7 1.58 -18.47 -8.10
N ILE A 8 1.96 -17.41 -8.82
CA ILE A 8 1.07 -16.27 -9.10
C ILE A 8 0.65 -16.30 -10.56
N ASP A 9 -0.64 -16.15 -10.81
CA ASP A 9 -1.18 -15.86 -12.13
C ASP A 9 -0.91 -14.37 -12.45
N GLY A 10 0.13 -14.13 -13.24
CA GLY A 10 0.62 -12.79 -13.52
C GLY A 10 -0.40 -11.91 -14.25
N ASN A 11 -1.08 -12.48 -15.25
CA ASN A 11 -2.07 -11.74 -16.04
C ASN A 11 -3.33 -11.41 -15.23
N SER A 12 -3.80 -12.35 -14.43
CA SER A 12 -4.97 -12.14 -13.58
C SER A 12 -4.71 -11.07 -12.51
N ILE A 13 -3.56 -11.15 -11.82
CA ILE A 13 -3.25 -10.23 -10.72
C ILE A 13 -2.94 -8.82 -11.22
N ILE A 14 -2.17 -8.66 -12.31
CA ILE A 14 -1.87 -7.33 -12.86
C ILE A 14 -3.14 -6.66 -13.39
N ASN A 15 -4.00 -7.40 -14.07
CA ASN A 15 -5.27 -6.89 -14.59
C ASN A 15 -6.17 -6.40 -13.44
N ARG A 16 -6.27 -7.19 -12.38
CA ARG A 16 -7.02 -6.83 -11.20
C ARG A 16 -6.47 -5.58 -10.51
N ALA A 17 -5.16 -5.48 -10.37
CA ALA A 17 -4.48 -4.32 -9.80
C ALA A 17 -4.77 -3.05 -10.60
N PHE A 18 -4.74 -3.14 -11.92
CA PHE A 18 -5.03 -2.02 -12.82
C PHE A 18 -6.42 -1.42 -12.59
N TYR A 19 -7.46 -2.26 -12.46
CA TYR A 19 -8.83 -1.77 -12.24
C TYR A 19 -9.18 -1.48 -10.78
N ALA A 20 -8.37 -1.91 -9.83
CA ALA A 20 -8.63 -1.71 -8.41
C ALA A 20 -8.05 -0.40 -7.87
N LEU A 21 -7.04 0.15 -8.50
CA LEU A 21 -6.31 1.32 -8.05
C LEU A 21 -6.53 2.51 -9.00
N PRO A 22 -6.53 3.75 -8.45
CA PRO A 22 -6.55 4.94 -9.29
C PRO A 22 -5.28 5.00 -10.14
N GLU A 23 -5.31 5.83 -11.19
CA GLU A 23 -4.14 6.05 -12.02
C GLU A 23 -2.97 6.60 -11.19
N MET A 24 -1.82 6.00 -11.37
CA MET A 24 -0.53 6.42 -10.80
C MET A 24 0.49 6.48 -11.94
N ASN A 25 1.36 7.47 -11.88
CA ASN A 25 2.44 7.64 -12.86
C ASN A 25 3.77 7.84 -12.12
N ASN A 26 4.86 7.40 -12.73
CA ASN A 26 6.18 7.82 -12.31
C ASN A 26 6.50 9.24 -12.87
N LYS A 27 7.69 9.77 -12.56
CA LYS A 27 8.13 11.10 -13.02
C LYS A 27 8.26 11.22 -14.55
N GLU A 28 8.42 10.11 -15.24
CA GLU A 28 8.55 10.05 -16.71
C GLU A 28 7.20 9.85 -17.42
N GLY A 29 6.09 9.77 -16.66
CA GLY A 29 4.75 9.59 -17.21
C GLY A 29 4.34 8.13 -17.43
N LEU A 30 5.19 7.15 -17.10
CA LEU A 30 4.83 5.73 -17.16
C LEU A 30 3.72 5.44 -16.15
N LYS A 31 2.64 4.81 -16.60
CA LYS A 31 1.59 4.30 -15.69
C LYS A 31 2.16 3.21 -14.79
N THR A 32 1.89 3.28 -13.48
CA THR A 32 2.49 2.36 -12.49
C THR A 32 1.50 1.72 -11.53
N ASN A 33 0.21 2.07 -11.60
CA ASN A 33 -0.81 1.56 -10.68
C ASN A 33 -0.94 0.04 -10.68
N ALA A 34 -0.85 -0.62 -11.84
CA ALA A 34 -0.94 -2.07 -11.94
C ALA A 34 0.29 -2.76 -11.33
N ILE A 35 1.50 -2.20 -11.57
CA ILE A 35 2.76 -2.69 -10.98
C ILE A 35 2.73 -2.52 -9.46
N TYR A 36 2.27 -1.35 -8.97
CA TYR A 36 2.13 -1.07 -7.55
C TYR A 36 1.20 -2.07 -6.85
N GLY A 37 0.03 -2.31 -7.44
CA GLY A 37 -0.94 -3.24 -6.88
C GLY A 37 -0.45 -4.68 -6.90
N PHE A 38 0.23 -5.12 -7.97
CA PHE A 38 0.86 -6.42 -8.05
C PHE A 38 1.93 -6.59 -6.95
N THR A 39 2.82 -5.61 -6.81
CA THR A 39 3.88 -5.63 -5.79
C THR A 39 3.32 -5.65 -4.37
N THR A 40 2.23 -4.88 -4.13
CA THR A 40 1.52 -4.90 -2.84
C THR A 40 0.97 -6.29 -2.51
N MET A 41 0.38 -6.98 -3.51
CA MET A 41 -0.12 -8.34 -3.35
C MET A 41 1.04 -9.31 -3.09
N LEU A 42 2.13 -9.21 -3.87
CA LEU A 42 3.33 -10.04 -3.70
C LEU A 42 3.87 -9.95 -2.27
N PHE A 43 4.10 -8.73 -1.76
CA PHE A 43 4.58 -8.53 -0.39
C PHE A 43 3.62 -9.11 0.65
N LYS A 44 2.31 -8.93 0.46
CA LYS A 44 1.31 -9.51 1.35
C LYS A 44 1.38 -11.03 1.38
N MET A 45 1.55 -11.68 0.24
CA MET A 45 1.68 -13.13 0.16
C MET A 45 2.97 -13.61 0.84
N ILE A 46 4.07 -12.90 0.65
CA ILE A 46 5.34 -13.18 1.34
C ILE A 46 5.15 -13.08 2.87
N ASP A 47 4.52 -12.01 3.35
CA ASP A 47 4.32 -11.77 4.78
C ASP A 47 3.47 -12.85 5.45
N ILE A 48 2.39 -13.28 4.79
CA ILE A 48 1.43 -14.23 5.38
C ILE A 48 1.94 -15.67 5.30
N TYR A 49 2.41 -16.10 4.12
CA TYR A 49 2.71 -17.52 3.88
C TYR A 49 4.18 -17.87 4.08
N LYS A 50 5.09 -16.87 4.13
CA LYS A 50 6.54 -17.05 4.30
C LYS A 50 7.08 -18.11 3.33
N PRO A 51 6.96 -17.89 2.00
CA PRO A 51 7.36 -18.87 1.01
C PRO A 51 8.88 -19.04 0.96
N THR A 52 9.32 -20.24 0.64
CA THR A 52 10.71 -20.53 0.28
C THR A 52 10.96 -20.43 -1.22
N HIS A 53 9.88 -20.49 -2.03
CA HIS A 53 9.94 -20.48 -3.49
C HIS A 53 8.80 -19.63 -4.04
N ILE A 54 9.06 -18.86 -5.08
CA ILE A 54 8.05 -18.05 -5.78
C ILE A 54 8.25 -18.19 -7.29
N SER A 55 7.15 -18.34 -8.02
CA SER A 55 7.12 -18.19 -9.48
C SER A 55 5.88 -17.44 -9.96
N VAL A 56 5.96 -16.87 -11.15
CA VAL A 56 4.85 -16.15 -11.79
C VAL A 56 4.63 -16.70 -13.18
N ALA A 57 3.41 -17.15 -13.48
CA ALA A 57 3.04 -17.61 -14.79
C ALA A 57 2.36 -16.48 -15.60
N PHE A 58 2.71 -16.37 -16.89
CA PHE A 58 2.13 -15.40 -17.81
C PHE A 58 1.59 -16.09 -19.07
N ASP A 59 0.47 -15.54 -19.59
CA ASP A 59 -0.01 -15.89 -20.92
C ASP A 59 0.87 -15.29 -22.01
N ARG A 60 1.03 -16.01 -23.11
CA ARG A 60 1.61 -15.49 -24.34
C ARG A 60 0.51 -15.10 -25.34
N LYS A 61 0.85 -14.23 -26.28
CA LYS A 61 -0.11 -13.79 -27.32
C LYS A 61 -0.44 -14.87 -28.37
N ALA A 62 0.26 -16.03 -28.34
CA ALA A 62 0.03 -17.14 -29.24
C ALA A 62 -1.33 -17.82 -28.99
N PRO A 63 -2.03 -18.30 -30.02
CA PRO A 63 -3.22 -19.12 -29.86
C PRO A 63 -2.91 -20.38 -29.02
N THR A 64 -3.80 -20.71 -28.11
CA THR A 64 -3.69 -21.93 -27.30
C THR A 64 -4.41 -23.10 -27.98
N PHE A 65 -4.17 -24.33 -27.48
CA PHE A 65 -4.90 -25.50 -27.99
C PHE A 65 -6.42 -25.33 -27.92
N ARG A 66 -6.94 -24.58 -26.92
CA ARG A 66 -8.38 -24.30 -26.77
C ARG A 66 -8.91 -23.47 -27.94
N HIS A 67 -8.16 -22.50 -28.45
CA HIS A 67 -8.52 -21.71 -29.62
C HIS A 67 -8.52 -22.55 -30.91
N LEU A 68 -7.65 -23.57 -30.99
CA LEU A 68 -7.60 -24.48 -32.13
C LEU A 68 -8.77 -25.47 -32.11
N GLU A 69 -9.20 -25.92 -30.93
CA GLU A 69 -10.32 -26.86 -30.77
C GLU A 69 -11.69 -26.20 -30.84
N TYR A 70 -11.79 -24.93 -30.37
CA TYR A 70 -13.04 -24.17 -30.35
C TYR A 70 -12.79 -22.71 -30.73
N LYS A 71 -13.14 -22.34 -31.95
CA LYS A 71 -12.84 -21.03 -32.55
C LYS A 71 -13.44 -19.83 -31.78
N ASP A 72 -14.56 -20.07 -31.12
CA ASP A 72 -15.27 -19.04 -30.35
C ASP A 72 -14.75 -18.94 -28.90
N TYR A 73 -13.75 -19.72 -28.50
CA TYR A 73 -13.15 -19.64 -27.18
C TYR A 73 -12.61 -18.24 -26.90
N LYS A 74 -13.07 -17.61 -25.82
CA LYS A 74 -12.72 -16.23 -25.42
C LYS A 74 -12.99 -15.14 -26.47
N ALA A 75 -13.78 -15.41 -27.53
CA ALA A 75 -14.03 -14.47 -28.64
C ALA A 75 -14.69 -13.14 -28.20
N GLY A 76 -15.39 -13.14 -27.06
CA GLY A 76 -16.02 -11.94 -26.49
C GLY A 76 -15.11 -11.09 -25.58
N ARG A 77 -13.88 -11.54 -25.28
CA ARG A 77 -12.96 -10.79 -24.42
C ARG A 77 -12.40 -9.57 -25.14
N LYS A 78 -12.50 -8.41 -24.49
CA LYS A 78 -11.80 -7.19 -24.98
C LYS A 78 -10.30 -7.39 -24.80
N GLY A 79 -9.52 -6.85 -25.75
CA GLY A 79 -8.05 -6.83 -25.62
C GLY A 79 -7.59 -6.10 -24.37
N MET A 80 -6.35 -6.33 -24.00
CA MET A 80 -5.71 -5.60 -22.91
C MET A 80 -5.64 -4.10 -23.25
N PRO A 81 -6.04 -3.19 -22.35
CA PRO A 81 -5.86 -1.75 -22.54
C PRO A 81 -4.39 -1.40 -22.78
N ASP A 82 -4.12 -0.39 -23.59
CA ASP A 82 -2.75 0.02 -23.92
C ASP A 82 -1.99 0.44 -22.65
N GLU A 83 -2.64 1.17 -21.74
CA GLU A 83 -2.06 1.62 -20.47
C GLU A 83 -1.69 0.46 -19.52
N LEU A 84 -2.36 -0.67 -19.64
CA LEU A 84 -1.99 -1.89 -18.91
C LEU A 84 -0.87 -2.64 -19.63
N ALA A 85 -0.93 -2.69 -20.97
CA ALA A 85 0.08 -3.36 -21.79
C ALA A 85 1.47 -2.73 -21.59
N GLU A 86 1.54 -1.39 -21.45
CA GLU A 86 2.78 -0.66 -21.16
C GLU A 86 3.40 -1.03 -19.81
N GLN A 87 2.60 -1.44 -18.83
CA GLN A 87 3.07 -1.83 -17.50
C GLN A 87 3.56 -3.28 -17.42
N LEU A 88 3.25 -4.11 -18.42
CA LEU A 88 3.56 -5.55 -18.34
C LEU A 88 5.06 -5.83 -18.39
N GLN A 89 5.79 -5.20 -19.33
CA GLN A 89 7.24 -5.40 -19.42
C GLN A 89 7.98 -4.82 -18.21
N PRO A 90 7.69 -3.57 -17.74
CA PRO A 90 8.25 -3.05 -16.50
C PRO A 90 7.99 -3.93 -15.27
N LEU A 91 6.80 -4.58 -15.17
CA LEU A 91 6.55 -5.58 -14.12
C LEU A 91 7.46 -6.80 -14.27
N LYS A 92 7.58 -7.34 -15.49
CA LYS A 92 8.49 -8.48 -15.74
C LYS A 92 9.93 -8.14 -15.37
N ASP A 93 10.39 -6.95 -15.70
CA ASP A 93 11.72 -6.46 -15.33
C ASP A 93 11.88 -6.35 -13.81
N LEU A 94 10.83 -5.93 -13.08
CA LEU A 94 10.85 -5.91 -11.61
C LEU A 94 10.94 -7.32 -11.02
N LEU A 95 10.20 -8.27 -11.56
CA LEU A 95 10.26 -9.67 -11.12
C LEU A 95 11.64 -10.27 -11.36
N ASP A 96 12.31 -9.92 -12.48
CA ASP A 96 13.68 -10.33 -12.77
C ASP A 96 14.67 -9.77 -11.73
N LYS A 97 14.47 -8.52 -11.25
CA LYS A 97 15.27 -7.94 -10.16
C LYS A 97 15.05 -8.64 -8.81
N PHE A 98 13.82 -9.10 -8.56
CA PHE A 98 13.53 -9.99 -7.43
C PHE A 98 14.07 -11.42 -7.62
N ARG A 99 14.65 -11.73 -8.78
CA ARG A 99 15.02 -13.10 -9.20
C ARG A 99 13.86 -14.10 -9.07
N ILE A 100 12.64 -13.61 -9.25
CA ILE A 100 11.44 -14.45 -9.28
C ILE A 100 11.33 -15.09 -10.66
N ASN A 101 11.28 -16.42 -10.68
CA ASN A 101 11.16 -17.20 -11.90
C ASN A 101 9.85 -16.90 -12.62
N ARG A 102 9.93 -16.58 -13.93
CA ARG A 102 8.77 -16.33 -14.78
C ARG A 102 8.58 -17.47 -15.77
N LEU A 103 7.35 -17.97 -15.84
CA LEU A 103 6.99 -19.11 -16.66
C LEU A 103 6.00 -18.69 -17.75
N GLU A 104 6.32 -18.99 -18.99
CA GLU A 104 5.47 -18.72 -20.14
C GLU A 104 5.81 -19.67 -21.30
N ILE A 105 4.83 -20.21 -21.98
CA ILE A 105 5.00 -21.12 -23.11
C ILE A 105 3.91 -20.90 -24.16
N ASP A 106 4.24 -21.00 -25.45
CA ASP A 106 3.26 -20.91 -26.53
C ASP A 106 2.35 -22.15 -26.57
N GLY A 107 1.09 -21.95 -26.91
CA GLY A 107 0.11 -23.01 -27.05
C GLY A 107 -0.68 -23.38 -25.79
N TYR A 108 -0.28 -22.85 -24.63
CA TYR A 108 -0.94 -23.08 -23.35
C TYR A 108 -1.23 -21.77 -22.63
N GLU A 109 -2.15 -21.80 -21.69
CA GLU A 109 -2.49 -20.65 -20.84
C GLU A 109 -1.69 -20.68 -19.53
N ALA A 110 -1.60 -19.53 -18.83
CA ALA A 110 -0.95 -19.44 -17.53
C ALA A 110 -1.53 -20.45 -16.53
N ASP A 111 -2.84 -20.68 -16.56
CA ASP A 111 -3.51 -21.67 -15.71
C ASP A 111 -2.97 -23.10 -15.92
N ASP A 112 -2.67 -23.48 -17.17
CA ASP A 112 -2.10 -24.80 -17.48
C ASP A 112 -0.67 -24.93 -16.95
N ILE A 113 0.11 -23.85 -17.04
CA ILE A 113 1.45 -23.78 -16.44
C ILE A 113 1.35 -23.93 -14.92
N ILE A 114 0.44 -23.16 -14.28
CA ILE A 114 0.17 -23.22 -12.84
C ILE A 114 -0.21 -24.63 -12.42
N GLY A 115 -1.12 -25.27 -13.17
CA GLY A 115 -1.57 -26.64 -12.92
C GLY A 115 -0.42 -27.66 -13.00
N THR A 116 0.49 -27.50 -13.95
CA THR A 116 1.65 -28.37 -14.14
C THR A 116 2.70 -28.18 -13.04
N VAL A 117 3.02 -26.92 -12.72
CA VAL A 117 4.02 -26.60 -11.68
C VAL A 117 3.50 -27.01 -10.30
N SER A 118 2.22 -26.75 -9.99
CA SER A 118 1.62 -27.16 -8.72
C SER A 118 1.68 -28.67 -8.51
N LYS A 119 1.34 -29.47 -9.54
CA LYS A 119 1.45 -30.93 -9.50
C LYS A 119 2.87 -31.39 -9.23
N LYS A 120 3.85 -30.86 -9.99
CA LYS A 120 5.24 -31.24 -9.83
C LYS A 120 5.81 -30.84 -8.46
N ALA A 121 5.40 -29.71 -7.93
CA ALA A 121 5.78 -29.28 -6.58
C ALA A 121 5.19 -30.17 -5.49
N GLU A 122 3.89 -30.56 -5.60
CA GLU A 122 3.27 -31.53 -4.69
C GLU A 122 3.99 -32.87 -4.68
N GLU A 123 4.32 -33.41 -5.86
CA GLU A 123 5.06 -34.67 -6.01
C GLU A 123 6.45 -34.62 -5.36
N ASN A 124 7.02 -33.42 -5.20
CA ASN A 124 8.28 -33.17 -4.50
C ASN A 124 8.13 -32.71 -3.05
N GLY A 125 6.94 -32.82 -2.49
CA GLY A 125 6.65 -32.59 -1.07
C GLY A 125 6.54 -31.10 -0.67
N TYR A 126 6.24 -30.22 -1.63
CA TYR A 126 5.98 -28.82 -1.34
C TYR A 126 4.52 -28.58 -0.91
N LYS A 127 4.31 -27.59 -0.05
CA LYS A 127 3.01 -26.92 0.08
C LYS A 127 2.90 -25.82 -0.97
N VAL A 128 1.83 -25.83 -1.74
CA VAL A 128 1.64 -24.91 -2.87
C VAL A 128 0.52 -23.95 -2.57
N TYR A 129 0.73 -22.66 -2.86
CA TYR A 129 -0.26 -21.60 -2.78
C TYR A 129 -0.40 -20.95 -4.16
N ILE A 130 -1.56 -21.08 -4.78
CA ILE A 130 -1.86 -20.51 -6.10
C ILE A 130 -2.59 -19.20 -5.90
N VAL A 131 -2.03 -18.08 -6.36
CA VAL A 131 -2.62 -16.74 -6.26
C VAL A 131 -3.20 -16.33 -7.60
N THR A 132 -4.51 -16.24 -7.70
CA THR A 132 -5.23 -15.85 -8.93
C THR A 132 -6.54 -15.13 -8.62
N GLY A 133 -7.11 -14.46 -9.60
CA GLY A 133 -8.48 -13.93 -9.56
C GLY A 133 -9.50 -14.89 -10.15
N ASP A 134 -9.04 -15.95 -10.80
CA ASP A 134 -9.89 -16.90 -11.49
C ASP A 134 -10.33 -18.07 -10.58
N LYS A 135 -11.63 -18.27 -10.51
CA LYS A 135 -12.19 -19.38 -9.72
C LYS A 135 -11.98 -20.75 -10.38
N ASP A 136 -11.61 -20.81 -11.64
CA ASP A 136 -11.37 -22.06 -12.32
C ASP A 136 -10.16 -22.80 -11.72
N ALA A 137 -9.21 -22.05 -11.14
CA ALA A 137 -8.11 -22.61 -10.38
C ALA A 137 -8.53 -23.40 -9.12
N ILE A 138 -9.79 -23.29 -8.65
CA ILE A 138 -10.32 -24.11 -7.54
C ILE A 138 -10.21 -25.61 -7.86
N GLN A 139 -10.28 -25.99 -9.13
CA GLN A 139 -10.07 -27.38 -9.57
C GLN A 139 -8.69 -27.95 -9.22
N LEU A 140 -7.71 -27.08 -8.92
CA LEU A 140 -6.33 -27.46 -8.56
C LEU A 140 -6.15 -27.67 -7.05
N ALA A 141 -7.15 -27.33 -6.23
CA ALA A 141 -7.06 -27.48 -4.78
C ALA A 141 -6.92 -28.96 -4.38
N SER A 142 -6.01 -29.22 -3.45
CA SER A 142 -5.71 -30.56 -2.93
C SER A 142 -5.36 -30.49 -1.44
N ASP A 143 -4.86 -31.58 -0.87
CA ASP A 143 -4.34 -31.59 0.51
C ASP A 143 -3.06 -30.75 0.67
N ASN A 144 -2.30 -30.57 -0.39
CA ASN A 144 -1.04 -29.82 -0.40
C ASN A 144 -1.09 -28.54 -1.23
N THR A 145 -2.13 -28.32 -2.04
CA THR A 145 -2.33 -27.10 -2.83
C THR A 145 -3.54 -26.32 -2.33
N THR A 146 -3.32 -25.07 -1.94
CA THR A 146 -4.36 -24.11 -1.58
C THR A 146 -4.46 -23.02 -2.65
N THR A 147 -5.66 -22.82 -3.20
CA THR A 147 -5.92 -21.75 -4.16
C THR A 147 -6.41 -20.51 -3.42
N LEU A 148 -5.73 -19.39 -3.64
CA LEU A 148 -5.98 -18.08 -3.05
C LEU A 148 -6.67 -17.19 -4.08
N ILE A 149 -8.00 -17.11 -4.00
CA ILE A 149 -8.81 -16.31 -4.92
C ILE A 149 -8.90 -14.88 -4.40
N THR A 150 -8.38 -13.93 -5.18
CA THR A 150 -8.46 -12.52 -4.82
C THR A 150 -9.91 -12.01 -4.84
N LYS A 151 -10.32 -11.28 -3.78
CA LYS A 151 -11.64 -10.61 -3.67
C LYS A 151 -11.58 -9.17 -4.20
N LYS A 152 -12.28 -8.24 -3.58
CA LYS A 152 -12.24 -6.82 -3.95
C LYS A 152 -10.89 -6.18 -3.57
N GLY A 153 -10.31 -5.38 -4.49
CA GLY A 153 -9.03 -4.71 -4.27
C GLY A 153 -7.82 -5.64 -4.42
N VAL A 154 -6.65 -5.17 -3.99
CA VAL A 154 -5.36 -5.87 -4.10
C VAL A 154 -4.93 -6.58 -2.82
N GLY A 155 -5.81 -6.71 -1.82
CA GLY A 155 -5.38 -7.17 -0.50
C GLY A 155 -6.16 -8.33 0.10
N GLU A 156 -7.36 -8.65 -0.35
CA GLU A 156 -8.17 -9.70 0.24
C GLU A 156 -8.16 -10.96 -0.63
N VAL A 157 -7.87 -12.10 -0.01
CA VAL A 157 -7.94 -13.43 -0.65
C VAL A 157 -8.93 -14.32 0.10
N GLU A 158 -9.55 -15.24 -0.63
CA GLU A 158 -10.32 -16.34 -0.08
C GLU A 158 -9.61 -17.65 -0.37
N GLU A 159 -9.39 -18.44 0.67
CA GLU A 159 -8.62 -19.67 0.59
C GLU A 159 -9.51 -20.87 0.24
N TYR A 160 -9.07 -21.66 -0.72
CA TYR A 160 -9.70 -22.89 -1.13
C TYR A 160 -8.70 -24.04 -1.09
N ASN A 161 -8.77 -24.88 -0.07
CA ASN A 161 -8.13 -26.18 0.00
C ASN A 161 -9.18 -27.29 -0.26
N PHE A 162 -8.75 -28.52 -0.30
CA PHE A 162 -9.64 -29.66 -0.57
C PHE A 162 -10.90 -29.68 0.31
N ASN A 163 -10.73 -29.50 1.63
CA ASN A 163 -11.84 -29.55 2.58
C ASN A 163 -12.78 -28.34 2.46
N SER A 164 -12.24 -27.13 2.31
CA SER A 164 -13.07 -25.92 2.18
C SER A 164 -13.90 -25.91 0.88
N VAL A 165 -13.40 -26.54 -0.18
CA VAL A 165 -14.17 -26.72 -1.42
C VAL A 165 -15.35 -27.67 -1.18
N ILE A 166 -15.12 -28.79 -0.49
CA ILE A 166 -16.20 -29.74 -0.14
C ILE A 166 -17.23 -29.07 0.78
N GLU A 167 -16.79 -28.36 1.82
CA GLU A 167 -17.69 -27.65 2.74
C GLU A 167 -18.56 -26.60 2.04
N LYS A 168 -17.99 -25.86 1.11
CA LYS A 168 -18.67 -24.74 0.44
C LYS A 168 -19.57 -25.19 -0.72
N TYR A 169 -19.08 -26.14 -1.52
CA TYR A 169 -19.75 -26.52 -2.77
C TYR A 169 -20.36 -27.93 -2.70
N GLU A 170 -20.08 -28.67 -1.63
CA GLU A 170 -20.48 -30.10 -1.47
C GLU A 170 -20.01 -30.98 -2.64
N MET A 171 -18.88 -30.65 -3.23
CA MET A 171 -18.22 -31.31 -4.37
C MET A 171 -16.71 -31.30 -4.19
N THR A 172 -16.02 -32.28 -4.78
CA THR A 172 -14.56 -32.26 -4.83
C THR A 172 -14.05 -31.20 -5.81
N PRO A 173 -12.79 -30.70 -5.66
CA PRO A 173 -12.20 -29.79 -6.63
C PRO A 173 -12.26 -30.28 -8.09
N THR A 174 -12.06 -31.56 -8.32
CA THR A 174 -12.15 -32.17 -9.67
C THR A 174 -13.56 -32.15 -10.23
N GLN A 175 -14.58 -32.30 -9.40
CA GLN A 175 -15.99 -32.22 -9.82
C GLN A 175 -16.39 -30.79 -10.25
N PHE A 176 -15.60 -29.77 -9.89
CA PHE A 176 -15.79 -28.40 -10.36
C PHE A 176 -15.64 -28.31 -11.88
N ILE A 177 -14.75 -29.12 -12.46
CA ILE A 177 -14.59 -29.24 -13.92
C ILE A 177 -15.87 -29.77 -14.58
N ASP A 178 -16.43 -30.80 -14.00
CA ASP A 178 -17.68 -31.39 -14.50
C ASP A 178 -18.84 -30.41 -14.40
N LEU A 179 -18.92 -29.65 -13.31
CA LEU A 179 -19.92 -28.60 -13.16
C LEU A 179 -19.79 -27.55 -14.28
N LYS A 180 -18.55 -27.08 -14.54
CA LYS A 180 -18.26 -26.11 -15.63
C LYS A 180 -18.60 -26.72 -17.00
N GLY A 181 -18.31 -27.99 -17.24
CA GLY A 181 -18.66 -28.67 -18.47
C GLY A 181 -20.17 -28.71 -18.71
N LEU A 182 -21.01 -28.87 -17.66
CA LEU A 182 -22.45 -28.84 -17.77
C LEU A 182 -23.02 -27.43 -17.93
N MET A 183 -22.60 -26.46 -17.09
CA MET A 183 -23.19 -25.12 -17.09
C MET A 183 -22.60 -24.17 -18.12
N GLY A 184 -21.43 -24.52 -18.64
CA GLY A 184 -20.63 -23.63 -19.47
C GLY A 184 -19.97 -22.51 -18.68
N ASP A 185 -19.23 -21.65 -19.38
CA ASP A 185 -18.65 -20.41 -18.85
C ASP A 185 -18.84 -19.26 -19.84
N LYS A 186 -19.57 -18.23 -19.42
CA LYS A 186 -19.83 -17.05 -20.25
C LYS A 186 -18.60 -16.18 -20.44
N SER A 187 -17.68 -16.17 -19.47
CA SER A 187 -16.47 -15.35 -19.53
C SER A 187 -15.48 -15.89 -20.56
N ASP A 188 -15.43 -17.21 -20.74
CA ASP A 188 -14.57 -17.91 -21.68
C ASP A 188 -15.30 -18.38 -22.93
N ASN A 189 -16.60 -18.04 -23.02
CA ASN A 189 -17.47 -18.47 -24.10
C ASN A 189 -17.54 -19.99 -24.27
N ILE A 190 -17.48 -20.73 -23.15
CA ILE A 190 -17.66 -22.18 -23.12
C ILE A 190 -19.17 -22.46 -23.11
N PRO A 191 -19.70 -23.24 -24.07
CA PRO A 191 -21.14 -23.29 -24.30
C PRO A 191 -21.92 -24.02 -23.17
N GLY A 192 -21.39 -25.10 -22.62
CA GLY A 192 -22.12 -25.94 -21.70
C GLY A 192 -23.36 -26.58 -22.32
N VAL A 193 -24.18 -27.25 -21.53
CA VAL A 193 -25.45 -27.85 -21.96
C VAL A 193 -26.57 -26.81 -21.91
N PRO A 194 -27.21 -26.46 -23.03
CA PRO A 194 -28.22 -25.41 -23.08
C PRO A 194 -29.36 -25.65 -22.07
N GLY A 195 -29.58 -24.67 -21.19
CA GLY A 195 -30.62 -24.71 -20.15
C GLY A 195 -30.28 -25.54 -18.92
N ILE A 196 -29.02 -25.95 -18.75
CA ILE A 196 -28.46 -26.45 -17.47
C ILE A 196 -27.68 -25.31 -16.84
N GLY A 197 -28.19 -24.77 -15.74
CA GLY A 197 -27.49 -23.74 -14.94
C GLY A 197 -26.88 -24.36 -13.69
N GLU A 198 -26.19 -23.52 -12.91
CA GLU A 198 -25.41 -23.91 -11.73
C GLU A 198 -26.18 -24.84 -10.77
N LYS A 199 -27.41 -24.47 -10.35
CA LYS A 199 -28.22 -25.28 -9.43
C LYS A 199 -28.51 -26.66 -9.95
N THR A 200 -28.82 -26.78 -11.24
CA THR A 200 -29.11 -28.08 -11.87
C THR A 200 -27.83 -28.87 -12.08
N GLY A 201 -26.75 -28.22 -12.49
CA GLY A 201 -25.43 -28.82 -12.64
C GLY A 201 -24.93 -29.43 -11.33
N ILE A 202 -24.97 -28.66 -10.24
CA ILE A 202 -24.58 -29.12 -8.89
C ILE A 202 -25.37 -30.39 -8.51
N LYS A 203 -26.69 -30.39 -8.71
CA LYS A 203 -27.53 -31.55 -8.39
C LYS A 203 -27.12 -32.79 -9.20
N LEU A 204 -26.86 -32.61 -10.50
CA LEU A 204 -26.47 -33.71 -11.38
C LEU A 204 -25.08 -34.26 -11.01
N ILE A 205 -24.10 -33.39 -10.72
CA ILE A 205 -22.76 -33.83 -10.34
C ILE A 205 -22.77 -34.52 -8.97
N LYS A 206 -23.58 -34.07 -8.01
CA LYS A 206 -23.77 -34.78 -6.73
C LYS A 206 -24.36 -36.19 -6.91
N GLU A 207 -25.29 -36.38 -7.85
CA GLU A 207 -25.95 -37.63 -8.08
C GLU A 207 -25.10 -38.60 -8.91
N PHE A 208 -24.40 -38.09 -9.94
CA PHE A 208 -23.66 -38.92 -10.91
C PHE A 208 -22.15 -38.82 -10.81
N SER A 209 -21.59 -37.92 -9.99
CA SER A 209 -20.18 -37.72 -9.73
C SER A 209 -19.35 -37.15 -10.90
N SER A 210 -19.67 -37.46 -12.15
CA SER A 210 -19.01 -36.95 -13.35
C SER A 210 -19.96 -36.85 -14.55
N ILE A 211 -19.58 -36.09 -15.57
CA ILE A 211 -20.31 -35.97 -16.85
C ILE A 211 -20.35 -37.34 -17.56
N GLU A 212 -19.27 -38.11 -17.56
CA GLU A 212 -19.18 -39.40 -18.21
C GLU A 212 -20.22 -40.36 -17.59
N ASN A 213 -20.23 -40.48 -16.26
CA ASN A 213 -21.20 -41.31 -15.57
C ASN A 213 -22.63 -40.81 -15.74
N LEU A 214 -22.85 -39.50 -15.81
CA LEU A 214 -24.14 -38.90 -16.11
C LEU A 214 -24.64 -39.33 -17.52
N ILE A 215 -23.78 -39.28 -18.53
CA ILE A 215 -24.08 -39.63 -19.91
C ILE A 215 -24.41 -41.14 -20.04
N GLU A 216 -23.68 -41.98 -19.33
CA GLU A 216 -23.92 -43.44 -19.31
C GLU A 216 -25.23 -43.83 -18.62
N ASN A 217 -25.70 -43.02 -17.69
CA ASN A 217 -26.89 -43.28 -16.89
C ASN A 217 -28.07 -42.33 -17.17
N THR A 218 -28.19 -41.82 -18.38
CA THR A 218 -29.29 -40.90 -18.76
C THR A 218 -30.67 -41.51 -18.60
N ASP A 219 -30.80 -42.83 -18.57
CA ASP A 219 -32.04 -43.57 -18.30
C ASP A 219 -32.60 -43.28 -16.89
N LYS A 220 -31.76 -42.94 -15.94
CA LYS A 220 -32.16 -42.54 -14.57
C LYS A 220 -32.75 -41.14 -14.51
N LEU A 221 -32.49 -40.32 -15.52
CA LEU A 221 -33.00 -38.96 -15.61
C LEU A 221 -34.44 -38.91 -16.10
N LYS A 222 -35.20 -37.88 -15.73
CA LYS A 222 -36.59 -37.68 -16.10
C LYS A 222 -36.83 -36.31 -16.75
N GLY A 223 -37.87 -36.25 -17.59
CA GLY A 223 -38.38 -34.99 -18.13
C GLY A 223 -37.39 -34.24 -19.05
N SER A 224 -37.39 -32.91 -18.96
CA SER A 224 -36.62 -32.06 -19.86
C SER A 224 -35.10 -32.15 -19.65
N VAL A 225 -34.66 -32.51 -18.45
CA VAL A 225 -33.22 -32.65 -18.13
C VAL A 225 -32.65 -33.85 -18.89
N LYS A 226 -33.36 -35.00 -18.93
CA LYS A 226 -32.96 -36.17 -19.72
C LYS A 226 -32.71 -35.78 -21.17
N LYS A 227 -33.71 -35.17 -21.79
CA LYS A 227 -33.63 -34.74 -23.20
C LYS A 227 -32.45 -33.82 -23.46
N LYS A 228 -32.22 -32.81 -22.59
CA LYS A 228 -31.13 -31.88 -22.74
C LYS A 228 -29.76 -32.56 -22.68
N ILE A 229 -29.55 -33.48 -21.77
CA ILE A 229 -28.28 -34.20 -21.65
C ILE A 229 -28.09 -35.13 -22.85
N GLU A 230 -29.11 -35.89 -23.26
CA GLU A 230 -29.03 -36.81 -24.40
C GLU A 230 -28.74 -36.11 -25.73
N GLU A 231 -29.35 -34.94 -25.97
CA GLU A 231 -29.15 -34.14 -27.18
C GLU A 231 -27.81 -33.37 -27.21
N ASN A 232 -27.14 -33.19 -26.06
CA ASN A 232 -25.94 -32.32 -25.95
C ASN A 232 -24.73 -33.02 -25.31
N LYS A 233 -24.63 -34.36 -25.43
CA LYS A 233 -23.54 -35.17 -24.86
C LYS A 233 -22.17 -34.68 -25.30
N GLU A 234 -21.99 -34.46 -26.60
CA GLU A 234 -20.71 -34.02 -27.19
C GLU A 234 -20.34 -32.61 -26.71
N ILE A 235 -21.31 -31.70 -26.61
CA ILE A 235 -21.09 -30.33 -26.12
C ILE A 235 -20.68 -30.37 -24.66
N ALA A 236 -21.27 -31.24 -23.82
CA ALA A 236 -20.88 -31.36 -22.42
C ALA A 236 -19.42 -31.84 -22.26
N ILE A 237 -19.03 -32.87 -23.06
CA ILE A 237 -17.65 -33.40 -23.04
C ILE A 237 -16.67 -32.35 -23.56
N GLN A 238 -16.98 -31.65 -24.66
CA GLN A 238 -16.16 -30.59 -25.20
C GLN A 238 -16.00 -29.42 -24.19
N SER A 239 -17.10 -28.99 -23.58
CA SER A 239 -17.10 -27.94 -22.57
C SER A 239 -16.28 -28.33 -21.34
N LYS A 240 -16.37 -29.58 -20.87
CA LYS A 240 -15.51 -30.11 -19.81
C LYS A 240 -14.04 -30.04 -20.19
N ARG A 241 -13.69 -30.45 -21.42
CA ARG A 241 -12.31 -30.41 -21.93
C ARG A 241 -11.76 -28.99 -22.01
N LEU A 242 -12.55 -28.04 -22.47
CA LEU A 242 -12.17 -26.62 -22.54
C LEU A 242 -11.97 -26.01 -21.13
N ALA A 243 -12.78 -26.40 -20.15
CA ALA A 243 -12.70 -25.93 -18.77
C ALA A 243 -11.60 -26.62 -17.95
N THR A 244 -11.02 -27.71 -18.45
CA THR A 244 -9.99 -28.47 -17.73
C THR A 244 -8.65 -27.78 -17.83
N ILE A 245 -8.03 -27.50 -16.69
CA ILE A 245 -6.64 -27.04 -16.60
C ILE A 245 -5.69 -28.22 -16.82
N ILE A 246 -4.82 -28.11 -17.80
CA ILE A 246 -3.81 -29.13 -18.11
C ILE A 246 -2.73 -29.16 -17.03
N ARG A 247 -2.31 -30.36 -16.60
CA ARG A 247 -1.32 -30.55 -15.53
C ARG A 247 -0.07 -31.29 -16.00
N ASP A 248 0.20 -31.30 -17.30
CA ASP A 248 1.31 -31.97 -17.97
C ASP A 248 1.81 -31.20 -19.20
N VAL A 249 1.81 -29.86 -19.09
CA VAL A 249 2.37 -28.97 -20.13
C VAL A 249 3.84 -29.31 -20.36
N PRO A 250 4.33 -29.35 -21.62
CA PRO A 250 5.72 -29.64 -21.94
C PRO A 250 6.64 -28.44 -21.64
N ILE A 251 6.65 -28.00 -20.38
CA ILE A 251 7.51 -26.94 -19.87
C ILE A 251 8.54 -27.55 -18.90
N GLU A 252 9.77 -27.11 -19.01
CA GLU A 252 10.79 -27.46 -18.03
C GLU A 252 10.48 -26.76 -16.71
N VAL A 253 10.26 -27.55 -15.66
CA VAL A 253 10.00 -27.05 -14.31
C VAL A 253 11.21 -27.39 -13.45
N ASP A 254 12.02 -26.39 -13.19
CA ASP A 254 13.14 -26.46 -12.24
C ASP A 254 12.71 -25.75 -10.95
N LEU A 255 12.40 -26.53 -9.91
CA LEU A 255 11.96 -25.98 -8.62
C LEU A 255 13.09 -25.25 -7.88
N ASP A 256 14.33 -25.65 -8.08
CA ASP A 256 15.47 -24.99 -7.42
C ASP A 256 15.72 -23.58 -7.99
N SER A 257 15.35 -23.34 -9.25
CA SER A 257 15.40 -21.99 -9.84
C SER A 257 14.30 -21.03 -9.30
N MET A 258 13.37 -21.54 -8.51
CA MET A 258 12.28 -20.74 -7.91
C MET A 258 12.56 -20.33 -6.47
N ILE A 259 13.74 -20.65 -5.92
CA ILE A 259 14.14 -20.23 -4.57
C ILE A 259 14.06 -18.71 -4.47
N PHE A 260 13.36 -18.23 -3.44
CA PHE A 260 13.16 -16.81 -3.17
C PHE A 260 14.12 -16.33 -2.09
N GLY A 261 14.70 -15.14 -2.26
CA GLY A 261 15.58 -14.50 -1.27
C GLY A 261 16.96 -14.08 -1.80
N ASP A 262 17.37 -14.56 -2.99
CA ASP A 262 18.66 -14.20 -3.61
C ASP A 262 18.49 -13.05 -4.62
N TYR A 263 18.20 -11.83 -4.13
CA TYR A 263 18.03 -10.63 -4.95
C TYR A 263 19.05 -9.53 -4.58
N ASP A 264 19.32 -8.64 -5.54
CA ASP A 264 20.18 -7.48 -5.33
C ASP A 264 19.37 -6.33 -4.72
N LYS A 265 19.74 -5.93 -3.50
CA LYS A 265 19.07 -4.89 -2.72
C LYS A 265 19.06 -3.54 -3.44
N ASP A 266 20.23 -3.12 -3.93
CA ASP A 266 20.39 -1.77 -4.49
C ASP A 266 19.63 -1.66 -5.82
N GLU A 267 19.67 -2.69 -6.67
CA GLU A 267 18.91 -2.74 -7.90
C GLU A 267 17.39 -2.69 -7.68
N LEU A 268 16.88 -3.33 -6.62
CA LEU A 268 15.47 -3.28 -6.25
C LEU A 268 15.08 -1.91 -5.72
N LEU A 269 15.87 -1.32 -4.83
CA LEU A 269 15.63 0.02 -4.29
C LEU A 269 15.58 1.07 -5.41
N ASP A 270 16.50 1.00 -6.37
CA ASP A 270 16.52 1.90 -7.52
C ASP A 270 15.27 1.72 -8.41
N LYS A 271 14.83 0.48 -8.60
CA LYS A 271 13.62 0.20 -9.38
C LYS A 271 12.36 0.73 -8.68
N PHE A 272 12.26 0.62 -7.35
CA PHE A 272 11.15 1.17 -6.58
C PHE A 272 11.13 2.70 -6.61
N ARG A 273 12.30 3.34 -6.52
CA ARG A 273 12.44 4.80 -6.69
C ARG A 273 12.03 5.24 -8.10
N TYR A 274 12.45 4.49 -9.13
CA TYR A 274 12.07 4.75 -10.52
C TYR A 274 10.55 4.69 -10.72
N PHE A 275 9.86 3.73 -10.12
CA PHE A 275 8.39 3.63 -10.19
C PHE A 275 7.66 4.61 -9.28
N GLY A 276 8.32 5.30 -8.35
CA GLY A 276 7.70 6.18 -7.37
C GLY A 276 7.00 5.44 -6.22
N PHE A 277 7.45 4.22 -5.89
CA PHE A 277 6.83 3.35 -4.87
C PHE A 277 7.29 3.67 -3.45
N THR A 278 7.23 4.94 -3.06
CA THR A 278 7.73 5.42 -1.77
C THR A 278 7.12 4.69 -0.57
N SER A 279 5.81 4.42 -0.63
CA SER A 279 5.09 3.71 0.45
C SER A 279 5.45 2.20 0.56
N LEU A 280 6.04 1.61 -0.47
CA LEU A 280 6.50 0.22 -0.46
C LEU A 280 8.00 0.09 -0.15
N LEU A 281 8.75 1.20 -0.15
CA LEU A 281 10.20 1.16 0.13
C LEU A 281 10.50 0.61 1.53
N SER A 282 9.75 1.02 2.55
CA SER A 282 9.93 0.51 3.91
C SER A 282 9.73 -1.01 3.99
N ARG A 283 8.71 -1.52 3.31
CA ARG A 283 8.45 -2.98 3.25
C ARG A 283 9.52 -3.73 2.49
N LEU A 284 10.06 -3.13 1.43
CA LEU A 284 11.19 -3.69 0.70
C LEU A 284 12.43 -3.75 1.58
N VAL A 285 12.73 -2.67 2.31
CA VAL A 285 13.86 -2.63 3.26
C VAL A 285 13.67 -3.71 4.33
N ASP A 286 12.48 -3.81 4.95
CA ASP A 286 12.19 -4.85 5.95
C ASP A 286 12.37 -6.28 5.38
N LEU A 287 11.98 -6.51 4.13
CA LEU A 287 12.14 -7.81 3.46
C LEU A 287 13.61 -8.15 3.24
N VAL A 288 14.39 -7.17 2.81
CA VAL A 288 15.80 -7.30 2.45
C VAL A 288 16.69 -7.41 3.70
N ASP A 289 16.39 -6.62 4.75
CA ASP A 289 17.18 -6.59 5.98
C ASP A 289 16.92 -7.82 6.87
N SER A 290 15.82 -8.55 6.66
CA SER A 290 15.54 -9.79 7.41
C SER A 290 16.51 -10.95 7.08
N ASP A 291 17.20 -10.89 5.96
CA ASP A 291 18.18 -11.91 5.55
C ASP A 291 19.62 -11.59 5.99
N ASP A 292 19.95 -10.31 6.29
CA ASP A 292 21.26 -9.90 6.80
C ASP A 292 21.22 -9.76 8.33
N THR A 293 21.75 -10.76 9.03
CA THR A 293 21.74 -10.86 10.50
C THR A 293 22.72 -9.94 11.26
N GLU A 294 23.36 -8.97 10.60
CA GLU A 294 24.23 -7.99 11.26
C GLU A 294 24.10 -6.60 10.62
N HIS A 295 22.95 -5.94 10.80
CA HIS A 295 23.00 -4.49 10.78
C HIS A 295 23.61 -4.02 12.10
N VAL A 296 24.89 -3.66 12.06
CA VAL A 296 25.45 -2.76 13.04
C VAL A 296 24.75 -1.42 12.82
N GLU A 297 23.67 -1.18 13.60
CA GLU A 297 23.16 0.19 13.75
C GLU A 297 24.35 1.03 14.17
N GLU A 298 24.84 1.90 13.29
CA GLU A 298 25.86 2.88 13.68
C GLU A 298 25.25 3.68 14.83
N LYS A 299 25.71 3.39 16.03
CA LYS A 299 25.20 4.01 17.25
C LYS A 299 25.52 5.49 17.17
N ILE A 300 24.50 6.32 16.93
CA ILE A 300 24.64 7.77 16.89
C ILE A 300 25.17 8.23 18.25
N GLU A 301 26.36 8.80 18.27
CA GLU A 301 26.95 9.32 19.50
C GLU A 301 26.35 10.68 19.83
N ILE A 302 25.55 10.75 20.88
CA ILE A 302 24.89 11.98 21.35
C ILE A 302 25.45 12.37 22.70
N LEU A 303 26.04 13.54 22.77
CA LEU A 303 26.78 14.00 23.95
C LEU A 303 26.19 15.31 24.51
N LYS A 304 26.22 15.45 25.82
CA LYS A 304 25.94 16.75 26.43
C LYS A 304 27.03 17.77 26.04
N LEU A 305 26.62 18.90 25.52
CA LEU A 305 27.56 19.97 25.20
C LEU A 305 28.11 20.62 26.51
N LYS A 306 29.37 20.32 26.83
CA LYS A 306 30.02 20.81 28.06
C LYS A 306 30.79 22.08 27.83
N ASP A 307 31.41 22.23 26.67
CA ASP A 307 32.27 23.37 26.30
C ASP A 307 31.62 24.14 25.13
N ILE A 308 30.73 25.05 25.50
CA ILE A 308 29.94 25.84 24.54
C ILE A 308 30.85 26.80 23.76
N GLU A 309 31.89 27.41 24.39
CA GLU A 309 32.78 28.34 23.72
C GLU A 309 33.56 27.64 22.60
N LYS A 310 34.12 26.48 22.89
CA LYS A 310 34.80 25.67 21.88
C LYS A 310 33.88 25.26 20.72
N PHE A 311 32.63 24.91 21.02
CA PHE A 311 31.66 24.61 19.99
C PHE A 311 31.29 25.82 19.11
N ILE A 312 31.17 27.02 19.73
CA ILE A 312 30.94 28.26 19.00
C ILE A 312 32.11 28.54 18.04
N ASP A 313 33.35 28.34 18.49
CA ASP A 313 34.54 28.52 17.64
C ASP A 313 34.55 27.53 16.46
N GLU A 314 34.13 26.28 16.70
CA GLU A 314 34.02 25.27 15.65
C GLU A 314 32.95 25.65 14.62
N VAL A 315 31.77 26.08 15.06
CA VAL A 315 30.68 26.53 14.19
C VAL A 315 31.12 27.77 13.38
N ASN A 316 31.75 28.75 14.02
CA ASN A 316 32.27 29.93 13.32
C ASN A 316 33.31 29.57 12.24
N LYS A 317 34.18 28.59 12.51
CA LYS A 317 35.18 28.12 11.55
C LYS A 317 34.54 27.39 10.35
N LYS A 318 33.47 26.64 10.58
CA LYS A 318 32.75 25.87 9.53
C LYS A 318 31.70 26.70 8.81
N GLY A 319 31.17 27.75 9.45
CA GLY A 319 30.13 28.63 8.91
C GLY A 319 28.75 27.95 8.78
N GLN A 320 28.53 26.87 9.52
CA GLN A 320 27.28 26.12 9.44
C GLN A 320 26.94 25.38 10.74
N VAL A 321 25.62 25.11 10.93
CA VAL A 321 25.11 24.28 12.02
C VAL A 321 23.82 23.59 11.58
N ILE A 322 23.64 22.34 11.99
CA ILE A 322 22.38 21.59 11.90
C ILE A 322 21.75 21.66 13.28
N LEU A 323 20.47 21.98 13.36
CA LEU A 323 19.78 22.10 14.65
C LEU A 323 18.38 21.49 14.64
N LYS A 324 17.93 21.11 15.85
CA LYS A 324 16.53 20.78 16.12
C LYS A 324 16.19 21.14 17.56
N THR A 325 15.17 21.97 17.77
CA THR A 325 14.63 22.27 19.08
C THR A 325 13.57 21.25 19.48
N VAL A 326 13.50 20.91 20.75
CA VAL A 326 12.46 20.07 21.34
C VAL A 326 11.69 20.90 22.35
N ARG A 327 10.39 21.06 22.11
CA ARG A 327 9.51 21.79 23.03
C ARG A 327 8.72 20.83 23.91
N GLY A 328 8.53 21.23 25.16
CA GLY A 328 7.55 20.67 26.07
C GLY A 328 6.13 21.18 25.78
N GLN A 329 5.21 20.83 26.66
CA GLN A 329 3.86 21.35 26.64
C GLN A 329 3.82 22.85 26.92
N GLY A 330 2.80 23.53 26.43
CA GLY A 330 2.57 24.94 26.71
C GLY A 330 2.32 25.79 25.45
N ASN A 331 2.19 27.08 25.68
CA ASN A 331 1.97 28.05 24.61
C ASN A 331 3.29 28.34 23.85
N ILE A 332 3.18 28.63 22.56
CA ILE A 332 4.32 29.04 21.72
C ILE A 332 5.00 30.33 22.22
N LEU A 333 4.31 31.13 23.00
CA LEU A 333 4.83 32.39 23.61
C LEU A 333 5.64 32.14 24.89
N GLU A 334 5.70 30.90 25.38
CA GLU A 334 6.39 30.57 26.61
C GLU A 334 7.76 29.94 26.34
N LYS A 335 8.68 30.09 27.30
CA LYS A 335 9.99 29.42 27.28
C LYS A 335 9.81 27.96 27.63
N ASN A 336 9.50 27.14 26.65
CA ASN A 336 9.18 25.73 26.80
C ASN A 336 10.11 24.77 26.03
N ILE A 337 11.28 25.25 25.59
CA ILE A 337 12.33 24.36 25.07
C ILE A 337 12.84 23.48 26.21
N ILE A 338 12.85 22.17 26.03
CA ILE A 338 13.45 21.21 26.95
C ILE A 338 14.90 20.87 26.55
N TYR A 339 15.11 20.65 25.26
CA TYR A 339 16.44 20.41 24.69
C TYR A 339 16.59 21.08 23.32
N ILE A 340 17.85 21.37 22.97
CA ILE A 340 18.26 21.68 21.59
C ILE A 340 19.32 20.63 21.21
N PHE A 341 19.12 19.96 20.08
CA PHE A 341 20.11 19.09 19.48
C PHE A 341 20.80 19.83 18.36
N ILE A 342 22.13 19.78 18.34
CA ILE A 342 22.96 20.55 17.41
C ILE A 342 24.17 19.74 16.95
N SER A 343 24.58 19.99 15.71
CA SER A 343 25.78 19.40 15.13
C SER A 343 26.40 20.34 14.09
N VAL A 344 27.70 20.29 13.92
CA VAL A 344 28.38 21.06 12.87
C VAL A 344 28.39 20.32 11.54
N ASP A 345 28.56 19.01 11.58
CA ASP A 345 28.77 18.15 10.41
C ASP A 345 27.90 16.87 10.41
N GLY A 346 27.07 16.66 11.44
CA GLY A 346 26.22 15.49 11.60
C GLY A 346 26.94 14.22 12.08
N GLU A 347 28.26 14.28 12.35
CA GLU A 347 29.01 13.12 12.88
C GLU A 347 28.96 13.08 14.40
N LYS A 348 29.14 14.26 15.03
CA LYS A 348 28.99 14.43 16.47
C LYS A 348 27.77 15.27 16.76
N ILE A 349 26.85 14.72 17.50
CA ILE A 349 25.61 15.41 17.87
C ILE A 349 25.70 15.78 19.34
N TYR A 350 25.41 17.03 19.63
CA TYR A 350 25.37 17.56 20.97
C TYR A 350 23.96 17.94 21.36
N TYR A 351 23.64 17.82 22.64
CA TYR A 351 22.43 18.41 23.19
C TYR A 351 22.73 19.43 24.27
N VAL A 352 21.83 20.40 24.41
CA VAL A 352 21.87 21.50 25.38
C VAL A 352 20.53 21.54 26.11
N ASP A 353 20.58 21.69 27.43
CA ASP A 353 19.38 21.84 28.27
C ASP A 353 18.77 23.24 28.13
N SER A 354 17.50 23.37 28.52
CA SER A 354 16.74 24.63 28.51
C SER A 354 17.44 25.82 29.14
N ASN A 355 18.23 25.60 30.20
CA ASN A 355 18.94 26.66 30.93
C ASN A 355 20.14 27.27 30.17
N GLU A 356 20.59 26.60 29.13
CA GLU A 356 21.77 26.98 28.37
C GLU A 356 21.42 27.52 26.96
N VAL A 357 20.15 27.54 26.58
CA VAL A 357 19.66 27.98 25.27
C VAL A 357 20.19 29.35 24.89
N SER A 358 20.16 30.34 25.83
CA SER A 358 20.63 31.71 25.59
C SER A 358 22.10 31.81 25.30
N LYS A 359 22.92 30.80 25.64
CA LYS A 359 24.37 30.80 25.35
C LYS A 359 24.64 30.51 23.87
N LEU A 360 23.67 30.02 23.13
CA LEU A 360 23.77 29.72 21.69
C LEU A 360 23.33 30.89 20.81
N ASP A 361 22.95 32.03 21.40
CA ASP A 361 22.47 33.20 20.66
C ASP A 361 23.50 33.67 19.61
N SER A 362 24.78 33.69 19.96
CA SER A 362 25.86 34.08 19.02
C SER A 362 25.97 33.18 17.78
N ILE A 363 25.45 31.95 17.82
CA ILE A 363 25.35 31.06 16.66
C ILE A 363 24.03 31.34 15.91
N PHE A 364 22.93 31.35 16.64
CA PHE A 364 21.60 31.38 16.02
C PHE A 364 21.27 32.75 15.40
N SER A 365 21.66 33.84 16.06
CA SER A 365 21.46 35.21 15.57
C SER A 365 22.56 35.71 14.61
N ASN A 366 23.51 34.84 14.23
CA ASN A 366 24.57 35.21 13.29
C ASN A 366 24.18 34.89 11.85
N ASN A 367 24.03 35.93 11.01
CA ASN A 367 23.64 35.77 9.61
C ASN A 367 24.74 35.16 8.71
N GLU A 368 26.00 35.09 9.16
CA GLU A 368 27.08 34.44 8.40
C GLU A 368 27.07 32.90 8.56
N ILE A 369 26.40 32.37 9.59
CA ILE A 369 26.30 30.94 9.86
C ILE A 369 25.05 30.40 9.20
N LYS A 370 25.21 29.43 8.32
CA LYS A 370 24.11 28.72 7.67
C LYS A 370 23.43 27.74 8.63
N LYS A 371 22.10 27.82 8.77
CA LYS A 371 21.31 26.87 9.56
C LYS A 371 20.61 25.89 8.65
N TYR A 372 20.81 24.61 8.95
CA TYR A 372 20.20 23.48 8.28
C TYR A 372 19.26 22.77 9.25
N GLY A 373 18.12 22.32 8.78
CA GLY A 373 17.19 21.63 9.66
C GLY A 373 16.02 20.93 8.98
N TYR A 374 15.15 20.46 9.82
CA TYR A 374 13.86 19.85 9.50
C TYR A 374 12.76 20.63 10.22
N ASN A 375 11.83 21.26 9.49
CA ASN A 375 10.83 22.18 10.03
C ASN A 375 11.47 23.35 10.79
N LEU A 376 12.35 24.10 10.16
CA LEU A 376 13.06 25.27 10.75
C LEU A 376 12.10 26.36 11.23
N LYS A 377 10.90 26.47 10.67
CA LYS A 377 9.87 27.39 11.17
C LYS A 377 9.51 27.12 12.63
N ASP A 378 9.36 25.84 13.00
CA ASP A 378 9.09 25.47 14.38
C ASP A 378 10.26 25.80 15.31
N ASP A 379 11.49 25.65 14.82
CA ASP A 379 12.70 26.01 15.56
C ASP A 379 12.81 27.52 15.74
N TYR A 380 12.51 28.30 14.69
CA TYR A 380 12.43 29.77 14.75
C TYR A 380 11.43 30.26 15.81
N ILE A 381 10.20 29.72 15.78
CA ILE A 381 9.14 30.07 16.75
C ILE A 381 9.57 29.69 18.18
N SER A 382 10.21 28.54 18.35
CA SER A 382 10.63 28.04 19.66
C SER A 382 11.68 28.90 20.34
N LEU A 383 12.53 29.58 19.55
CA LEU A 383 13.63 30.45 20.03
C LEU A 383 13.15 31.87 20.36
N LYS A 384 12.05 32.33 19.78
CA LYS A 384 11.53 33.71 20.01
C LYS A 384 11.29 34.06 21.47
N PRO A 385 10.67 33.21 22.33
CA PRO A 385 10.50 33.52 23.76
C PRO A 385 11.83 33.73 24.52
N TYR A 386 12.97 33.24 23.97
CA TYR A 386 14.31 33.43 24.53
C TYR A 386 14.98 34.71 24.02
N ASN A 387 14.29 35.52 23.20
CA ASN A 387 14.80 36.69 22.47
C ASN A 387 15.95 36.33 21.51
N ILE A 388 15.93 35.14 20.96
CA ILE A 388 16.88 34.66 19.95
C ILE A 388 16.20 34.72 18.58
N ASN A 389 16.86 35.37 17.62
CA ASN A 389 16.46 35.42 16.24
C ASN A 389 17.21 34.33 15.46
N LEU A 390 16.53 33.40 14.85
CA LEU A 390 17.16 32.37 14.04
C LEU A 390 17.41 32.94 12.63
N GLU A 391 18.62 33.51 12.45
CA GLU A 391 19.05 34.17 11.20
C GLU A 391 19.64 33.14 10.22
N ASN A 392 19.56 33.41 8.92
CA ASN A 392 20.13 32.61 7.85
C ASN A 392 19.70 31.14 7.93
N MET A 393 18.38 30.88 7.99
CA MET A 393 17.78 29.56 7.77
C MET A 393 18.04 29.16 6.31
N TYR A 394 19.17 28.46 6.09
CA TYR A 394 19.70 28.24 4.75
C TYR A 394 19.00 27.08 4.02
N PHE A 395 18.72 26.00 4.72
CA PHE A 395 18.11 24.83 4.09
C PHE A 395 17.19 24.07 5.05
N ASP A 396 15.93 23.93 4.66
CA ASP A 396 14.93 23.09 5.32
C ASP A 396 14.57 21.92 4.41
N ILE A 397 14.85 20.67 4.86
CA ILE A 397 14.59 19.48 4.04
C ILE A 397 13.10 19.24 3.77
N THR A 398 12.19 19.77 4.62
CA THR A 398 10.74 19.68 4.42
C THR A 398 10.29 20.55 3.26
N ILE A 399 10.79 21.78 3.18
CA ILE A 399 10.50 22.73 2.09
C ILE A 399 11.11 22.22 0.78
N ALA A 400 12.35 21.71 0.84
CA ALA A 400 13.00 21.13 -0.33
C ALA A 400 12.18 19.94 -0.89
N GLU A 401 11.72 19.03 -0.02
CA GLU A 401 10.90 17.89 -0.44
C GLU A 401 9.58 18.34 -1.04
N TYR A 402 8.93 19.34 -0.47
CA TYR A 402 7.69 19.90 -1.02
C TYR A 402 7.87 20.41 -2.46
N LEU A 403 8.96 21.09 -2.76
CA LEU A 403 9.23 21.57 -4.11
C LEU A 403 9.62 20.44 -5.07
N ILE A 404 10.37 19.45 -4.62
CA ILE A 404 10.84 18.32 -5.43
C ILE A 404 9.66 17.38 -5.77
N ASP A 405 8.70 17.22 -4.85
CA ASP A 405 7.56 16.31 -5.02
C ASP A 405 6.30 16.82 -4.30
N SER A 406 5.69 17.86 -4.86
CA SER A 406 4.45 18.46 -4.35
C SER A 406 3.22 17.55 -4.49
N THR A 407 3.30 16.49 -5.27
CA THR A 407 2.20 15.55 -5.52
C THR A 407 2.23 14.33 -4.59
N SER A 408 3.28 14.21 -3.78
CA SER A 408 3.41 13.10 -2.84
C SER A 408 2.25 13.11 -1.85
N SER A 409 1.48 12.02 -1.81
CA SER A 409 0.46 11.77 -0.79
C SER A 409 1.08 11.37 0.55
N THR A 410 2.38 11.17 0.59
CA THR A 410 3.13 10.88 1.81
C THR A 410 3.39 12.16 2.59
N SER A 411 3.31 12.06 3.90
CA SER A 411 3.65 13.18 4.77
C SER A 411 5.12 13.57 4.54
N TYR A 412 5.44 14.86 4.64
CA TYR A 412 6.82 15.36 4.64
C TYR A 412 7.52 15.03 5.97
N ASP A 413 7.23 13.87 6.55
CA ASP A 413 7.87 13.39 7.76
C ASP A 413 9.33 13.01 7.47
N CYS A 414 10.20 13.24 8.45
CA CYS A 414 11.62 12.91 8.37
C CYS A 414 11.85 11.43 8.02
N SER A 415 11.02 10.52 8.55
CA SER A 415 11.07 9.08 8.22
C SER A 415 10.80 8.80 6.73
N ALA A 416 9.84 9.50 6.13
CA ALA A 416 9.53 9.36 4.70
C ALA A 416 10.68 9.92 3.84
N ILE A 417 11.27 11.04 4.23
CA ILE A 417 12.43 11.63 3.55
C ILE A 417 13.64 10.70 3.64
N ALA A 418 13.97 10.18 4.84
CA ALA A 418 15.07 9.25 5.03
C ALA A 418 14.88 7.98 4.18
N MET A 419 13.67 7.43 4.15
CA MET A 419 13.35 6.26 3.34
C MET A 419 13.51 6.54 1.84
N LYS A 420 13.00 7.69 1.36
CA LYS A 420 13.04 8.05 -0.07
C LYS A 420 14.46 8.25 -0.59
N TYR A 421 15.27 9.00 0.15
CA TYR A 421 16.61 9.41 -0.31
C TYR A 421 17.71 8.47 0.13
N LEU A 422 17.62 7.92 1.33
CA LEU A 422 18.69 7.14 1.95
C LEU A 422 18.39 5.63 2.04
N SER A 423 17.14 5.22 1.80
CA SER A 423 16.66 3.85 2.06
C SER A 423 16.93 3.41 3.52
N LYS A 424 16.97 4.37 4.44
CA LYS A 424 17.14 4.14 5.87
C LYS A 424 15.79 4.21 6.56
N LYS A 425 15.52 3.21 7.42
CA LYS A 425 14.36 3.22 8.30
C LYS A 425 14.71 4.03 9.54
N VAL A 426 14.03 5.16 9.72
CA VAL A 426 14.10 5.97 10.94
C VAL A 426 12.72 6.02 11.57
N LYS A 427 12.64 6.16 12.90
CA LYS A 427 11.37 6.25 13.61
C LYS A 427 10.57 7.44 13.10
N SER A 428 9.28 7.27 12.86
CA SER A 428 8.37 8.38 12.63
C SER A 428 7.94 9.04 13.94
N LYS A 429 7.47 10.29 13.87
CA LYS A 429 6.91 10.97 15.05
C LYS A 429 5.73 10.20 15.64
N GLU A 430 4.92 9.57 14.80
CA GLU A 430 3.77 8.74 15.22
C GLU A 430 4.19 7.46 15.95
N GLU A 431 5.26 6.81 15.50
CA GLU A 431 5.81 5.62 16.19
C GLU A 431 6.40 5.99 17.54
N LEU A 432 7.02 7.16 17.66
CA LEU A 432 7.61 7.63 18.91
C LEU A 432 6.55 8.07 19.92
N LEU A 433 5.59 8.88 19.52
CA LEU A 433 4.61 9.52 20.42
C LEU A 433 3.27 8.79 20.48
N GLY A 434 2.96 7.91 19.54
CA GLY A 434 1.64 7.26 19.40
C GLY A 434 0.63 8.11 18.63
N LYS A 435 -0.58 7.59 18.44
CA LYS A 435 -1.65 8.20 17.64
C LYS A 435 -2.84 8.69 18.48
N GLY A 436 -3.46 9.80 18.04
CA GLY A 436 -4.74 10.28 18.55
C GLY A 436 -4.69 10.77 20.00
N VAL A 437 -5.78 10.58 20.74
CA VAL A 437 -5.96 11.09 22.13
C VAL A 437 -4.95 10.50 23.13
N LYS A 438 -4.32 9.40 22.80
CA LYS A 438 -3.31 8.73 23.66
C LYS A 438 -1.87 9.09 23.27
N SER A 439 -1.67 10.04 22.35
CA SER A 439 -0.34 10.50 21.98
C SER A 439 0.38 11.10 23.18
N LYS A 440 1.61 10.68 23.40
CA LYS A 440 2.52 11.23 24.42
C LYS A 440 3.09 12.58 23.95
N ASN A 441 3.65 13.34 24.89
CA ASN A 441 4.47 14.50 24.59
C ASN A 441 5.95 14.12 24.70
N TYR A 442 6.84 14.95 24.14
CA TYR A 442 8.29 14.72 24.26
C TYR A 442 8.79 14.65 25.69
N GLU A 443 8.13 15.35 26.63
CA GLU A 443 8.44 15.32 28.06
C GLU A 443 8.13 13.98 28.74
N ASP A 444 7.24 13.19 28.15
CA ASP A 444 6.81 11.89 28.68
C ASP A 444 7.73 10.74 28.22
N LEU A 445 8.75 11.04 27.41
CA LEU A 445 9.68 10.05 26.88
C LEU A 445 10.91 9.91 27.74
N GLU A 446 11.50 8.72 27.74
CA GLU A 446 12.86 8.54 28.23
C GLU A 446 13.85 9.31 27.35
N PHE A 447 14.87 9.87 27.97
CA PHE A 447 15.85 10.73 27.26
C PHE A 447 16.54 10.00 26.10
N GLU A 448 16.86 8.72 26.30
CA GLU A 448 17.53 7.88 25.32
C GLU A 448 16.71 7.73 24.03
N ASP A 449 15.40 7.47 24.15
CA ASP A 449 14.49 7.35 23.01
C ASP A 449 14.33 8.68 22.25
N LEU A 450 14.22 9.77 23.02
CA LEU A 450 14.15 11.12 22.44
C LEU A 450 15.45 11.50 21.75
N ALA A 451 16.58 11.25 22.38
CA ALA A 451 17.90 11.57 21.83
C ALA A 451 18.17 10.79 20.55
N GLU A 452 17.89 9.48 20.54
CA GLU A 452 18.01 8.66 19.34
C GLU A 452 17.18 9.25 18.17
N TYR A 453 15.91 9.58 18.41
CA TYR A 453 15.02 10.14 17.39
C TYR A 453 15.54 11.49 16.88
N MET A 454 15.98 12.38 17.75
CA MET A 454 16.54 13.68 17.34
C MET A 454 17.87 13.53 16.60
N GLY A 455 18.70 12.56 17.01
CA GLY A 455 19.91 12.17 16.31
C GLY A 455 19.63 11.70 14.88
N GLN A 456 18.62 10.85 14.71
CA GLN A 456 18.17 10.40 13.38
C GLN A 456 17.74 11.57 12.48
N ILE A 457 17.04 12.58 13.03
CA ILE A 457 16.67 13.79 12.28
C ILE A 457 17.92 14.53 11.81
N ILE A 458 18.90 14.79 12.68
CA ILE A 458 20.13 15.52 12.32
C ILE A 458 20.94 14.76 11.27
N CYS A 459 21.10 13.45 11.41
CA CYS A 459 21.76 12.62 10.40
C CYS A 459 21.01 12.65 9.06
N THR A 460 19.68 12.56 9.09
CA THR A 460 18.86 12.65 7.87
C THR A 460 19.07 14.00 7.16
N VAL A 461 19.03 15.11 7.91
CA VAL A 461 19.31 16.45 7.32
C VAL A 461 20.69 16.48 6.66
N LYS A 462 21.75 16.07 7.37
CA LYS A 462 23.10 16.01 6.84
C LYS A 462 23.20 15.26 5.52
N GLU A 463 22.66 14.05 5.49
CA GLU A 463 22.83 13.13 4.36
C GLU A 463 21.95 13.49 3.16
N THR A 464 20.75 14.06 3.39
CA THR A 464 19.80 14.35 2.31
C THR A 464 20.02 15.72 1.65
N VAL A 465 20.55 16.71 2.36
CA VAL A 465 20.76 18.07 1.82
C VAL A 465 21.52 18.09 0.49
N PRO A 466 22.69 17.42 0.32
CA PRO A 466 23.42 17.46 -0.96
C PRO A 466 22.61 16.84 -2.11
N MET A 467 21.81 15.84 -1.83
CA MET A 467 20.96 15.17 -2.83
C MET A 467 19.79 16.06 -3.24
N MET A 468 19.16 16.71 -2.26
CA MET A 468 18.04 17.62 -2.50
C MET A 468 18.48 18.90 -3.21
N GLU A 469 19.63 19.50 -2.83
CA GLU A 469 20.21 20.65 -3.54
C GLU A 469 20.41 20.31 -5.03
N ARG A 470 20.98 19.16 -5.32
CA ARG A 470 21.15 18.70 -6.70
C ARG A 470 19.81 18.56 -7.43
N SER A 471 18.83 17.93 -6.79
CA SER A 471 17.49 17.77 -7.38
C SER A 471 16.81 19.11 -7.68
N LEU A 472 16.91 20.08 -6.76
CA LEU A 472 16.39 21.43 -6.96
C LEU A 472 17.06 22.14 -8.15
N MET A 473 18.38 22.01 -8.29
CA MET A 473 19.14 22.57 -9.44
C MET A 473 18.72 21.90 -10.76
N ASP A 474 18.67 20.57 -10.77
CA ASP A 474 18.28 19.80 -11.97
C ASP A 474 16.85 20.17 -12.44
N MET A 475 15.96 20.51 -11.52
CA MET A 475 14.59 20.97 -11.78
C MET A 475 14.47 22.47 -12.01
N SER A 476 15.57 23.23 -11.91
CA SER A 476 15.59 24.72 -11.96
C SER A 476 14.68 25.36 -10.90
N MET A 477 14.57 24.73 -9.73
CA MET A 477 13.77 25.19 -8.59
C MET A 477 14.61 25.87 -7.50
N ASP A 478 15.93 25.87 -7.62
CA ASP A 478 16.87 26.45 -6.66
C ASP A 478 16.61 27.95 -6.42
N GLY A 479 16.30 28.70 -7.49
CA GLY A 479 15.92 30.12 -7.39
C GLY A 479 14.64 30.32 -6.56
N LEU A 480 13.62 29.51 -6.77
CA LEU A 480 12.38 29.54 -5.98
C LEU A 480 12.66 29.17 -4.51
N PHE A 481 13.43 28.11 -4.30
CA PHE A 481 13.77 27.65 -2.96
C PHE A 481 14.50 28.70 -2.13
N TYR A 482 15.64 29.23 -2.63
CA TYR A 482 16.49 30.14 -1.83
C TYR A 482 15.97 31.57 -1.77
N HIS A 483 15.22 32.04 -2.78
CA HIS A 483 14.83 33.47 -2.84
C HIS A 483 13.37 33.71 -2.49
N VAL A 484 12.55 32.68 -2.39
CA VAL A 484 11.13 32.80 -2.04
C VAL A 484 10.78 31.92 -0.84
N GLU A 485 10.92 30.61 -0.96
CA GLU A 485 10.42 29.67 0.06
C GLU A 485 11.19 29.77 1.39
N MET A 486 12.51 29.78 1.35
CA MET A 486 13.30 29.88 2.58
C MET A 486 13.13 31.25 3.31
N PRO A 487 13.13 32.42 2.64
CA PRO A 487 12.74 33.67 3.29
C PRO A 487 11.31 33.68 3.83
N LEU A 488 10.38 32.99 3.17
CA LEU A 488 8.99 32.90 3.62
C LEU A 488 8.86 32.13 4.95
N VAL A 489 9.77 31.22 5.26
CA VAL A 489 9.81 30.50 6.56
C VAL A 489 9.86 31.49 7.72
N GLU A 490 10.72 32.49 7.64
CA GLU A 490 10.86 33.52 8.67
C GLU A 490 9.58 34.37 8.78
N VAL A 491 9.02 34.81 7.65
CA VAL A 491 7.79 35.62 7.61
C VAL A 491 6.64 34.87 8.26
N LEU A 492 6.41 33.62 7.86
CA LEU A 492 5.34 32.78 8.41
C LEU A 492 5.58 32.47 9.89
N GLY A 493 6.82 32.19 10.29
CA GLY A 493 7.16 31.98 11.69
C GLY A 493 6.90 33.21 12.56
N HIS A 494 7.22 34.40 12.05
CA HIS A 494 6.90 35.65 12.73
C HIS A 494 5.38 35.89 12.84
N MET A 495 4.64 35.68 11.76
CA MET A 495 3.18 35.79 11.76
C MET A 495 2.52 34.85 12.77
N GLU A 496 2.98 33.59 12.84
CA GLU A 496 2.47 32.61 13.79
C GLU A 496 2.82 32.98 15.24
N TYR A 497 3.99 33.52 15.48
CA TYR A 497 4.40 33.96 16.81
C TYR A 497 3.61 35.18 17.28
N GLU A 498 3.43 36.20 16.44
CA GLU A 498 2.62 37.39 16.75
C GLU A 498 1.13 37.06 16.88
N GLY A 499 0.63 36.11 16.08
CA GLY A 499 -0.76 35.70 16.07
C GLY A 499 -1.71 36.78 15.54
N ILE A 500 -3.01 36.54 15.76
CA ILE A 500 -4.07 37.49 15.42
C ILE A 500 -4.94 37.77 16.64
N LYS A 501 -5.38 39.02 16.78
CA LYS A 501 -6.29 39.38 17.84
C LYS A 501 -7.70 38.85 17.56
N VAL A 502 -8.24 38.11 18.50
CA VAL A 502 -9.61 37.62 18.46
C VAL A 502 -10.45 38.35 19.52
N ASP A 503 -11.62 38.87 19.13
CA ASP A 503 -12.57 39.43 20.09
C ASP A 503 -13.46 38.30 20.62
N LYS A 504 -13.15 37.90 21.86
CA LYS A 504 -13.89 36.83 22.52
C LYS A 504 -15.35 37.19 22.77
N SER A 505 -15.69 38.49 22.98
CA SER A 505 -17.07 38.89 23.25
C SER A 505 -17.99 38.61 22.06
N ILE A 506 -17.51 38.90 20.84
CA ILE A 506 -18.26 38.59 19.61
C ILE A 506 -18.47 37.08 19.45
N LEU A 507 -17.44 36.26 19.76
CA LEU A 507 -17.58 34.80 19.70
C LEU A 507 -18.58 34.26 20.74
N ASP A 508 -18.57 34.82 21.94
CA ASP A 508 -19.51 34.47 22.99
C ASP A 508 -20.97 34.88 22.61
N GLU A 509 -21.17 36.07 22.04
CA GLU A 509 -22.47 36.52 21.51
C GLU A 509 -22.97 35.58 20.38
N LEU A 510 -22.12 35.29 19.39
CA LEU A 510 -22.45 34.35 18.31
C LEU A 510 -22.75 32.95 18.83
N SER A 511 -22.02 32.49 19.87
CA SER A 511 -22.28 31.19 20.50
C SER A 511 -23.67 31.12 21.14
N VAL A 512 -24.14 32.22 21.76
CA VAL A 512 -25.48 32.29 22.33
C VAL A 512 -26.52 32.29 21.22
N GLU A 513 -26.36 33.17 20.22
CA GLU A 513 -27.26 33.26 19.07
C GLU A 513 -27.41 31.91 18.35
N PHE A 514 -26.31 31.25 18.04
CA PHE A 514 -26.36 29.94 17.37
C PHE A 514 -27.00 28.85 18.22
N LYS A 515 -26.79 28.85 19.54
CA LYS A 515 -27.50 27.92 20.44
C LYS A 515 -29.00 28.11 20.41
N GLU A 516 -29.49 29.35 20.38
CA GLU A 516 -30.91 29.66 20.29
C GLU A 516 -31.51 29.24 18.93
N ILE A 517 -30.78 29.50 17.84
CA ILE A 517 -31.17 29.08 16.50
C ILE A 517 -31.24 27.56 16.41
N ILE A 518 -30.17 26.85 16.89
CA ILE A 518 -30.12 25.39 16.90
C ILE A 518 -31.29 24.82 17.71
N ALA A 519 -31.52 25.32 18.92
CA ALA A 519 -32.64 24.85 19.76
C ALA A 519 -34.00 25.03 19.07
N THR A 520 -34.18 26.12 18.35
CA THR A 520 -35.41 26.39 17.59
C THR A 520 -35.57 25.41 16.43
N LEU A 521 -34.48 25.19 15.65
CA LEU A 521 -34.47 24.23 14.53
C LEU A 521 -34.67 22.79 15.01
N GLU A 522 -34.03 22.39 16.11
CA GLU A 522 -34.24 21.08 16.72
C GLU A 522 -35.70 20.84 17.09
N LYS A 523 -36.33 21.85 17.69
CA LYS A 523 -37.75 21.78 18.04
C LYS A 523 -38.63 21.63 16.79
N GLU A 524 -38.39 22.42 15.76
CA GLU A 524 -39.11 22.31 14.49
C GLU A 524 -38.93 20.92 13.85
N ILE A 525 -37.71 20.39 13.87
CA ILE A 525 -37.40 19.04 13.35
C ILE A 525 -38.17 17.98 14.14
N TYR A 526 -38.22 18.07 15.48
CA TYR A 526 -38.97 17.12 16.30
C TYR A 526 -40.49 17.25 16.12
N GLU A 527 -41.00 18.45 15.91
CA GLU A 527 -42.40 18.66 15.57
C GLU A 527 -42.75 18.04 14.21
N LEU A 528 -41.89 18.21 13.19
CA LEU A 528 -42.07 17.62 11.86
C LEU A 528 -41.93 16.09 11.88
N SER A 529 -41.02 15.57 12.66
CA SER A 529 -40.79 14.11 12.78
C SER A 529 -41.84 13.43 13.67
N GLY A 530 -42.53 14.22 14.53
CA GLY A 530 -43.51 13.75 15.51
C GLY A 530 -42.93 13.06 16.73
N GLU A 531 -41.58 13.00 16.85
CA GLU A 531 -40.85 12.44 18.00
C GLU A 531 -39.41 12.95 18.07
N PRO A 532 -38.83 13.01 19.28
CA PRO A 532 -37.40 13.31 19.43
C PRO A 532 -36.55 12.12 18.98
N PHE A 533 -35.43 12.41 18.28
CA PHE A 533 -34.45 11.45 17.87
C PHE A 533 -33.06 12.12 17.80
N ASN A 534 -31.98 11.33 17.68
CA ASN A 534 -30.65 11.88 17.51
C ASN A 534 -30.45 12.36 16.06
N ILE A 535 -30.59 13.67 15.83
CA ILE A 535 -30.44 14.33 14.52
C ILE A 535 -29.06 14.06 13.90
N ASN A 536 -28.01 13.95 14.73
CA ASN A 536 -26.65 13.65 14.30
C ASN A 536 -26.40 12.17 13.97
N SER A 537 -27.42 11.31 14.07
CA SER A 537 -27.34 9.91 13.70
C SER A 537 -27.90 9.69 12.30
N PRO A 538 -27.09 9.49 11.24
CA PRO A 538 -27.58 9.22 9.88
C PRO A 538 -28.55 8.03 9.82
N LYS A 539 -28.36 7.05 10.71
CA LYS A 539 -29.25 5.89 10.79
C LYS A 539 -30.65 6.26 11.29
N GLN A 540 -30.75 7.03 12.37
CA GLN A 540 -32.06 7.46 12.91
C GLN A 540 -32.72 8.47 11.98
N LEU A 541 -31.95 9.41 11.44
CA LEU A 541 -32.44 10.36 10.44
C LEU A 541 -33.01 9.65 9.22
N GLY A 542 -32.33 8.62 8.72
CA GLY A 542 -32.80 7.81 7.60
C GLY A 542 -34.13 7.10 7.87
N VAL A 543 -34.35 6.59 9.07
CA VAL A 543 -35.63 5.99 9.48
C VAL A 543 -36.72 7.05 9.48
N ILE A 544 -36.48 8.22 10.06
CA ILE A 544 -37.48 9.32 10.08
C ILE A 544 -37.83 9.77 8.67
N LEU A 545 -36.84 10.07 7.82
CA LEU A 545 -37.06 10.61 6.48
C LEU A 545 -37.75 9.59 5.53
N PHE A 546 -37.30 8.35 5.54
CA PHE A 546 -37.65 7.39 4.48
C PHE A 546 -38.63 6.31 4.91
N GLU A 547 -38.78 6.04 6.22
CA GLU A 547 -39.73 5.05 6.72
C GLU A 547 -40.93 5.68 7.37
N LYS A 548 -40.75 6.82 8.06
CA LYS A 548 -41.85 7.49 8.77
C LYS A 548 -42.52 8.60 7.95
N LEU A 549 -41.71 9.48 7.33
CA LEU A 549 -42.21 10.56 6.47
C LEU A 549 -42.39 10.13 5.01
N GLU A 550 -42.00 8.89 4.67
CA GLU A 550 -42.17 8.25 3.34
C GLU A 550 -41.62 9.13 2.20
N LEU A 551 -40.54 9.88 2.44
CA LEU A 551 -39.91 10.69 1.40
C LEU A 551 -39.23 9.78 0.33
N PRO A 552 -39.19 10.22 -0.93
CA PRO A 552 -38.63 9.42 -2.01
C PRO A 552 -37.11 9.16 -1.81
N ILE A 553 -36.72 7.88 -1.90
CA ILE A 553 -35.32 7.46 -1.76
C ILE A 553 -34.59 7.69 -3.08
N ILE A 554 -33.66 8.64 -3.12
CA ILE A 554 -32.86 8.95 -4.31
C ILE A 554 -31.69 7.97 -4.44
N LYS A 555 -31.03 7.60 -3.31
CA LYS A 555 -29.87 6.71 -3.30
C LYS A 555 -29.82 5.85 -2.05
N LYS A 556 -29.53 4.55 -2.22
CA LYS A 556 -29.23 3.63 -1.09
C LYS A 556 -27.75 3.33 -1.04
N THR A 557 -27.19 3.28 0.16
CA THR A 557 -25.84 2.78 0.43
C THR A 557 -25.89 1.30 0.82
N LYS A 558 -24.74 0.63 0.89
CA LYS A 558 -24.68 -0.78 1.35
C LYS A 558 -25.12 -0.97 2.79
N THR A 559 -25.06 0.09 3.60
CA THR A 559 -25.33 0.09 5.05
C THR A 559 -26.62 0.79 5.44
N GLY A 560 -27.38 1.34 4.48
CA GLY A 560 -28.64 2.03 4.76
C GLY A 560 -29.00 3.12 3.75
N TYR A 561 -29.81 4.08 4.19
CA TYR A 561 -30.20 5.23 3.38
C TYR A 561 -29.05 6.25 3.27
N SER A 562 -28.96 6.93 2.12
CA SER A 562 -28.13 8.13 2.00
C SER A 562 -28.94 9.31 2.47
N THR A 563 -28.60 9.83 3.63
CA THR A 563 -29.19 11.05 4.22
C THR A 563 -28.36 12.25 3.86
#